data_a0c24820443c845bd0a03b9405454674
#
_entry.id   a0c24820443c845bd0a03b9405454674
#
_cell.length_a   1.000
_cell.length_b   1.000
_cell.length_c   1.000
_cell.angle_alpha   90.00
_cell.angle_beta   90.00
_cell.angle_gamma   90.00
#
_symmetry.space_group_name_H-M   'P 1'
#
loop_
_entity.id
_entity.type
_entity.pdbx_description
1 polymer ?
#
loop_
_entity_poly.entity_id
_entity_poly.type
_entity_poly.pdbx_seq_one_letter_code
_entity_poly.pdbx_strand_id
1 'polypeptide(L)'
;MMIPLQKLLQFYKWNDTHIDIGKCQELKEKGFLQIKEHSKYPLYILNYTSKTQLKQKWCKELIHARGLVVAEDGEIIARSMPKFFNHYEIRGELQEQDYELYKKLDGSLAIMFHYKGNRIFCTRGSFLSDQALRAEQIFKKNYIDEDVNKECTYCFEVIYPQNKIVVDYGDVEDLFLLSIIHTKTGKNVTM
;
A
#
# COMPACT_ATOMS: atom_id res chain seq x y z
N MET A 1 7.92 1.02 -22.33
CA MET A 1 8.41 -0.39 -22.42
C MET A 1 7.50 -1.22 -21.54
N MET A 2 6.90 -2.30 -22.06
CA MET A 2 5.96 -3.17 -21.32
C MET A 2 6.74 -4.16 -20.44
N ILE A 3 6.19 -4.52 -19.29
CA ILE A 3 6.81 -5.48 -18.37
C ILE A 3 6.39 -6.90 -18.80
N PRO A 4 7.32 -7.86 -18.95
CA PRO A 4 6.97 -9.25 -19.21
C PRO A 4 6.13 -9.83 -18.07
N LEU A 5 4.98 -10.45 -18.39
CA LEU A 5 4.04 -11.00 -17.42
C LEU A 5 4.70 -11.99 -16.44
N GLN A 6 5.54 -12.92 -16.94
CA GLN A 6 6.23 -13.89 -16.09
C GLN A 6 7.13 -13.24 -15.04
N LYS A 7 7.83 -12.15 -15.41
CA LYS A 7 8.66 -11.38 -14.49
C LYS A 7 7.82 -10.68 -13.44
N LEU A 8 6.67 -10.11 -13.85
CA LEU A 8 5.74 -9.46 -12.96
C LEU A 8 5.17 -10.44 -11.92
N LEU A 9 4.77 -11.63 -12.36
CA LEU A 9 4.26 -12.67 -11.46
C LEU A 9 5.28 -13.13 -10.41
N GLN A 10 6.59 -13.15 -10.76
CA GLN A 10 7.65 -13.42 -9.80
C GLN A 10 7.77 -12.32 -8.73
N PHE A 11 7.60 -11.05 -9.13
CA PHE A 11 7.66 -9.93 -8.20
C PHE A 11 6.50 -9.91 -7.20
N TYR A 12 5.31 -10.36 -7.59
CA TYR A 12 4.16 -10.46 -6.68
C TYR A 12 4.27 -11.57 -5.64
N LYS A 13 5.07 -12.60 -5.89
CA LYS A 13 5.32 -13.68 -4.93
C LYS A 13 6.33 -13.23 -3.88
N TRP A 14 5.88 -12.48 -2.90
CA TRP A 14 6.73 -11.94 -1.84
C TRP A 14 6.19 -12.24 -0.45
N ASN A 15 6.78 -13.23 0.19
CA ASN A 15 6.50 -13.67 1.56
C ASN A 15 7.67 -13.41 2.53
N ASP A 16 8.71 -12.66 2.09
CA ASP A 16 9.81 -12.30 2.95
C ASP A 16 9.33 -11.41 4.10
N THR A 17 9.86 -11.59 5.28
CA THR A 17 9.56 -10.75 6.45
C THR A 17 10.41 -9.48 6.51
N HIS A 18 11.46 -9.41 5.70
CA HIS A 18 12.37 -8.27 5.63
C HIS A 18 12.58 -7.83 4.18
N ILE A 19 12.87 -6.55 4.01
CA ILE A 19 13.31 -5.97 2.74
C ILE A 19 14.82 -5.77 2.75
N ASP A 20 15.45 -5.85 1.59
CA ASP A 20 16.87 -5.50 1.43
C ASP A 20 17.06 -3.98 1.53
N ILE A 21 17.58 -3.53 2.68
CA ILE A 21 17.82 -2.11 2.97
C ILE A 21 18.90 -1.55 2.04
N GLY A 22 19.96 -2.31 1.72
CA GLY A 22 21.00 -1.88 0.81
C GLY A 22 20.43 -1.58 -0.58
N LYS A 23 19.56 -2.47 -1.04
CA LYS A 23 18.82 -2.26 -2.30
C LYS A 23 17.89 -1.06 -2.25
N CYS A 24 17.19 -0.86 -1.14
CA CYS A 24 16.33 0.31 -0.95
C CYS A 24 17.12 1.62 -0.99
N GLN A 25 18.29 1.66 -0.35
CA GLN A 25 19.16 2.82 -0.37
C GLN A 25 19.68 3.13 -1.78
N GLU A 26 20.13 2.12 -2.52
CA GLU A 26 20.52 2.25 -3.95
C GLU A 26 19.38 2.84 -4.79
N LEU A 27 18.17 2.34 -4.60
CA LEU A 27 16.99 2.80 -5.34
C LEU A 27 16.60 4.24 -4.97
N LYS A 28 16.76 4.63 -3.70
CA LYS A 28 16.55 6.00 -3.22
C LYS A 28 17.54 6.97 -3.84
N GLU A 29 18.84 6.65 -3.83
CA GLU A 29 19.91 7.46 -4.42
C GLU A 29 19.70 7.66 -5.92
N LYS A 30 19.25 6.62 -6.63
CA LYS A 30 18.87 6.68 -8.05
C LYS A 30 17.54 7.43 -8.30
N GLY A 31 16.84 7.82 -7.25
CA GLY A 31 15.56 8.56 -7.32
C GLY A 31 14.37 7.70 -7.74
N PHE A 32 14.44 6.38 -7.62
CA PHE A 32 13.33 5.47 -7.93
C PHE A 32 12.45 5.17 -6.72
N LEU A 33 12.99 5.31 -5.51
CA LEU A 33 12.31 5.08 -4.24
C LEU A 33 12.33 6.35 -3.38
N GLN A 34 11.20 6.65 -2.75
CA GLN A 34 11.10 7.64 -1.70
C GLN A 34 10.95 6.91 -0.36
N ILE A 35 11.69 7.36 0.65
CA ILE A 35 11.63 6.86 2.02
C ILE A 35 11.33 8.03 2.93
N LYS A 36 10.29 7.93 3.75
CA LYS A 36 9.94 8.92 4.77
C LYS A 36 9.91 8.26 6.14
N GLU A 37 10.52 8.92 7.10
CA GLU A 37 10.57 8.49 8.50
C GLU A 37 9.30 8.91 9.25
N HIS A 38 8.90 8.10 10.22
CA HIS A 38 7.85 8.43 11.17
C HIS A 38 8.43 9.32 12.28
N SER A 39 7.70 10.35 12.70
CA SER A 39 8.19 11.35 13.68
C SER A 39 8.41 10.80 15.09
N LYS A 40 7.79 9.68 15.47
CA LYS A 40 7.78 9.14 16.84
C LYS A 40 8.38 7.74 16.96
N TYR A 41 8.30 6.94 15.93
CA TYR A 41 8.74 5.53 15.92
C TYR A 41 9.85 5.32 14.90
N PRO A 42 10.77 4.38 15.09
CA PRO A 42 11.78 4.01 14.10
C PRO A 42 11.15 3.21 12.95
N LEU A 43 10.23 3.85 12.24
CA LEU A 43 9.48 3.31 11.12
C LEU A 43 9.68 4.17 9.88
N TYR A 44 9.76 3.53 8.74
CA TYR A 44 9.97 4.14 7.45
C TYR A 44 8.91 3.70 6.47
N ILE A 45 8.29 4.65 5.77
CA ILE A 45 7.34 4.36 4.69
C ILE A 45 8.05 4.46 3.35
N LEU A 46 7.91 3.42 2.54
CA LEU A 46 8.52 3.26 1.23
C LEU A 46 7.48 3.45 0.15
N ASN A 47 7.79 4.33 -0.82
CA ASN A 47 6.93 4.56 -1.97
C ASN A 47 7.76 4.73 -3.25
N TYR A 48 7.38 4.03 -4.32
CA TYR A 48 8.01 4.26 -5.62
C TYR A 48 7.70 5.67 -6.13
N THR A 49 8.62 6.24 -6.90
CA THR A 49 8.49 7.60 -7.44
C THR A 49 7.84 7.62 -8.81
N SER A 50 7.43 8.81 -9.26
CA SER A 50 6.98 9.02 -10.65
C SER A 50 8.06 8.65 -11.67
N LYS A 51 9.35 8.83 -11.33
CA LYS A 51 10.48 8.41 -12.15
C LYS A 51 10.48 6.91 -12.41
N THR A 52 10.15 6.10 -11.40
CA THR A 52 10.01 4.65 -11.53
C THR A 52 8.96 4.29 -12.56
N GLN A 53 7.81 4.93 -12.48
CA GLN A 53 6.69 4.70 -13.40
C GLN A 53 7.02 5.16 -14.82
N LEU A 54 7.55 6.36 -14.98
CA LEU A 54 7.93 6.90 -16.31
C LEU A 54 9.03 6.08 -16.99
N LYS A 55 10.03 5.63 -16.21
CA LYS A 55 11.14 4.83 -16.73
C LYS A 55 10.83 3.32 -16.78
N GLN A 56 9.66 2.90 -16.32
CA GLN A 56 9.27 1.47 -16.22
C GLN A 56 10.35 0.61 -15.53
N LYS A 57 10.97 1.17 -14.50
CA LYS A 57 12.05 0.52 -13.73
C LYS A 57 11.43 -0.22 -12.55
N TRP A 58 10.99 -1.44 -12.81
CA TRP A 58 10.35 -2.27 -11.80
C TRP A 58 11.26 -3.40 -11.33
N CYS A 59 11.27 -3.60 -10.03
CA CYS A 59 11.84 -4.74 -9.33
C CYS A 59 10.89 -5.12 -8.18
N LYS A 60 11.17 -6.20 -7.50
CA LYS A 60 10.37 -6.71 -6.38
C LYS A 60 10.11 -5.61 -5.34
N GLU A 61 11.16 -4.93 -4.90
CA GLU A 61 11.07 -3.88 -3.88
C GLU A 61 10.17 -2.73 -4.33
N LEU A 62 10.32 -2.25 -5.57
CA LEU A 62 9.54 -1.12 -6.09
C LEU A 62 8.06 -1.47 -6.34
N ILE A 63 7.75 -2.71 -6.68
CA ILE A 63 6.36 -3.17 -6.82
C ILE A 63 5.65 -3.14 -5.47
N HIS A 64 6.33 -3.54 -4.41
CA HIS A 64 5.76 -3.54 -3.06
C HIS A 64 5.90 -2.19 -2.33
N ALA A 65 6.80 -1.30 -2.79
CA ALA A 65 6.94 0.05 -2.25
C ALA A 65 5.77 0.96 -2.65
N ARG A 66 4.59 0.66 -2.16
CA ARG A 66 3.35 1.43 -2.35
C ARG A 66 2.68 1.69 -1.00
N GLY A 67 3.46 2.27 -0.07
CA GLY A 67 3.07 2.42 1.33
C GLY A 67 3.53 1.23 2.18
N LEU A 68 4.58 0.54 1.78
CA LEU A 68 5.24 -0.46 2.60
C LEU A 68 5.88 0.22 3.81
N VAL A 69 5.58 -0.26 5.00
CA VAL A 69 6.19 0.26 6.23
C VAL A 69 7.18 -0.76 6.78
N VAL A 70 8.38 -0.30 7.09
CA VAL A 70 9.48 -1.13 7.60
C VAL A 70 10.12 -0.51 8.84
N ALA A 71 10.70 -1.35 9.67
CA ALA A 71 11.57 -0.93 10.76
C ALA A 71 12.99 -0.63 10.23
N GLU A 72 13.86 -0.14 11.10
CA GLU A 72 15.24 0.26 10.75
C GLU A 72 16.09 -0.91 10.24
N ASP A 73 15.86 -2.10 10.74
CA ASP A 73 16.53 -3.35 10.31
C ASP A 73 15.94 -3.97 9.03
N GLY A 74 14.89 -3.36 8.49
CA GLY A 74 14.19 -3.82 7.30
C GLY A 74 13.03 -4.77 7.57
N GLU A 75 12.70 -5.08 8.83
CA GLU A 75 11.50 -5.85 9.16
C GLU A 75 10.26 -5.15 8.60
N ILE A 76 9.42 -5.93 7.93
CA ILE A 76 8.17 -5.42 7.36
C ILE A 76 7.10 -5.35 8.44
N ILE A 77 6.68 -4.13 8.74
CA ILE A 77 5.69 -3.81 9.78
C ILE A 77 4.28 -3.65 9.21
N ALA A 78 4.16 -3.18 7.98
CA ALA A 78 2.87 -3.11 7.30
C ALA A 78 3.03 -3.28 5.79
N ARG A 79 2.06 -3.96 5.17
CA ARG A 79 2.01 -4.19 3.72
C ARG A 79 0.77 -3.54 3.14
N SER A 80 0.96 -2.77 2.09
CA SER A 80 -0.14 -2.34 1.24
C SER A 80 -0.29 -3.26 0.03
N MET A 81 -1.38 -3.09 -0.70
CA MET A 81 -1.53 -3.72 -2.00
C MET A 81 -0.37 -3.32 -2.92
N PRO A 82 0.31 -4.28 -3.56
CA PRO A 82 1.42 -3.98 -4.48
C PRO A 82 0.95 -3.15 -5.68
N LYS A 83 1.89 -2.59 -6.44
CA LYS A 83 1.58 -1.91 -7.70
C LYS A 83 0.91 -2.89 -8.65
N PHE A 84 -0.27 -2.58 -9.10
CA PHE A 84 -0.95 -3.26 -10.20
C PHE A 84 -0.88 -2.41 -11.48
N PHE A 85 -0.96 -3.07 -12.62
CA PHE A 85 -0.74 -2.48 -13.94
C PHE A 85 -2.01 -2.55 -14.76
N ASN A 86 -2.19 -1.59 -15.66
CA ASN A 86 -3.20 -1.71 -16.69
C ASN A 86 -2.81 -2.80 -17.70
N HIS A 87 -3.79 -3.41 -18.34
CA HIS A 87 -3.56 -4.48 -19.31
C HIS A 87 -2.55 -4.11 -20.38
N TYR A 88 -2.60 -2.89 -20.91
CA TYR A 88 -1.68 -2.39 -21.95
C TYR A 88 -0.24 -2.10 -21.44
N GLU A 89 -0.02 -2.10 -20.14
CA GLU A 89 1.32 -1.95 -19.54
C GLU A 89 2.06 -3.29 -19.43
N ILE A 90 1.37 -4.41 -19.63
CA ILE A 90 1.90 -5.77 -19.47
C ILE A 90 2.13 -6.40 -20.85
N ARG A 91 3.30 -7.01 -21.06
CA ARG A 91 3.64 -7.77 -22.25
C ARG A 91 3.46 -9.26 -21.99
N GLY A 92 2.63 -9.90 -22.78
CA GLY A 92 2.31 -11.33 -22.73
C GLY A 92 0.82 -11.54 -22.79
N GLU A 93 0.41 -12.76 -23.14
CA GLU A 93 -0.99 -13.14 -23.12
C GLU A 93 -1.40 -13.46 -21.68
N LEU A 94 -2.48 -12.84 -21.24
CA LEU A 94 -3.16 -13.26 -20.02
C LEU A 94 -3.87 -14.58 -20.36
N GLN A 95 -3.61 -15.62 -19.56
CA GLN A 95 -4.36 -16.86 -19.69
C GLN A 95 -5.83 -16.59 -19.37
N GLU A 96 -6.73 -17.25 -20.09
CA GLU A 96 -8.13 -17.28 -19.71
C GLU A 96 -8.24 -17.87 -18.31
N GLN A 97 -8.82 -17.11 -17.41
CA GLN A 97 -9.07 -17.51 -16.02
C GLN A 97 -10.33 -16.81 -15.54
N ASP A 98 -10.94 -17.38 -14.52
CA ASP A 98 -12.04 -16.71 -13.82
C ASP A 98 -11.57 -15.37 -13.27
N TYR A 99 -12.42 -14.37 -13.35
CA TYR A 99 -12.15 -13.04 -12.83
C TYR A 99 -13.36 -12.48 -12.07
N GLU A 100 -13.07 -11.60 -11.15
CA GLU A 100 -14.09 -10.86 -10.42
C GLU A 100 -13.98 -9.36 -10.75
N LEU A 101 -15.11 -8.72 -10.85
CA LEU A 101 -15.20 -7.29 -11.11
C LEU A 101 -15.56 -6.54 -9.83
N TYR A 102 -14.72 -5.60 -9.47
CA TYR A 102 -14.94 -4.73 -8.34
C TYR A 102 -15.15 -3.28 -8.77
N LYS A 103 -16.04 -2.58 -8.07
CA LYS A 103 -16.18 -1.14 -8.25
C LYS A 103 -14.90 -0.46 -7.78
N LYS A 104 -14.23 0.28 -8.68
CA LYS A 104 -13.10 1.12 -8.29
C LYS A 104 -13.62 2.41 -7.66
N LEU A 105 -13.49 2.52 -6.36
CA LEU A 105 -13.78 3.74 -5.64
C LEU A 105 -12.73 4.82 -5.94
N ASP A 106 -13.12 6.08 -5.86
CA ASP A 106 -12.31 7.25 -6.21
C ASP A 106 -12.10 8.12 -4.97
N GLY A 107 -11.17 7.71 -4.16
CA GLY A 107 -10.76 8.36 -2.93
C GLY A 107 -9.24 8.30 -2.76
N SER A 108 -8.78 8.12 -1.53
CA SER A 108 -7.37 7.98 -1.23
C SER A 108 -7.08 6.70 -0.47
N LEU A 109 -5.98 6.03 -0.82
CA LEU A 109 -5.55 4.83 -0.10
C LEU A 109 -5.10 5.21 1.31
N ALA A 110 -5.77 4.66 2.32
CA ALA A 110 -5.37 4.66 3.71
C ALA A 110 -4.94 3.25 4.13
N ILE A 111 -3.87 3.16 4.90
CA ILE A 111 -3.26 1.92 5.37
C ILE A 111 -3.25 1.96 6.87
N MET A 112 -3.87 0.98 7.51
CA MET A 112 -3.93 0.83 8.97
C MET A 112 -3.17 -0.41 9.41
N PHE A 113 -2.37 -0.28 10.45
CA PHE A 113 -1.61 -1.38 11.06
C PHE A 113 -1.37 -1.11 12.54
N HIS A 114 -0.86 -2.13 13.26
CA HIS A 114 -0.49 -2.00 14.66
C HIS A 114 1.03 -2.09 14.85
N TYR A 115 1.56 -1.22 15.71
CA TYR A 115 2.95 -1.23 16.11
C TYR A 115 3.11 -0.87 17.58
N LYS A 116 3.77 -1.74 18.37
CA LYS A 116 3.97 -1.56 19.82
C LYS A 116 2.68 -1.19 20.57
N GLY A 117 1.59 -1.90 20.27
CA GLY A 117 0.29 -1.68 20.89
C GLY A 117 -0.50 -0.46 20.38
N ASN A 118 0.05 0.32 19.47
CA ASN A 118 -0.61 1.50 18.90
C ASN A 118 -1.12 1.19 17.50
N ARG A 119 -2.34 1.64 17.19
CA ARG A 119 -2.88 1.69 15.85
C ARG A 119 -2.31 2.91 15.12
N ILE A 120 -1.81 2.69 13.92
CA ILE A 120 -1.20 3.71 13.08
C ILE A 120 -1.91 3.73 11.73
N PHE A 121 -2.22 4.92 11.26
CA PHE A 121 -2.69 5.18 9.91
C PHE A 121 -1.61 5.87 9.09
N CYS A 122 -1.51 5.50 7.82
CA CYS A 122 -0.69 6.21 6.85
C CYS A 122 -1.34 6.16 5.47
N THR A 123 -0.86 6.99 4.57
CA THR A 123 -1.13 6.86 3.14
C THR A 123 0.04 6.19 2.44
N ARG A 124 -0.01 6.09 1.13
CA ARG A 124 1.06 5.51 0.33
C ARG A 124 2.45 6.17 0.56
N GLY A 125 2.49 7.41 0.97
CA GLY A 125 3.76 8.15 1.09
C GLY A 125 3.87 9.07 2.31
N SER A 126 2.97 8.98 3.29
CA SER A 126 3.01 9.86 4.47
C SER A 126 2.27 9.25 5.65
N PHE A 127 2.86 9.44 6.85
CA PHE A 127 2.19 9.16 8.14
C PHE A 127 1.31 10.33 8.61
N LEU A 128 1.50 11.53 8.06
CA LEU A 128 0.88 12.77 8.56
C LEU A 128 0.14 13.53 7.46
N SER A 129 -0.30 12.85 6.40
CA SER A 129 -1.17 13.51 5.41
C SER A 129 -2.57 13.69 5.97
N ASP A 130 -3.31 14.68 5.44
CA ASP A 130 -4.69 14.94 5.83
C ASP A 130 -5.56 13.69 5.69
N GLN A 131 -5.32 12.89 4.64
CA GLN A 131 -6.03 11.64 4.40
C GLN A 131 -5.74 10.57 5.48
N ALA A 132 -4.49 10.48 5.96
CA ALA A 132 -4.14 9.55 7.03
C ALA A 132 -4.79 9.96 8.35
N LEU A 133 -4.73 11.25 8.68
CA LEU A 133 -5.35 11.80 9.88
C LEU A 133 -6.88 11.69 9.84
N ARG A 134 -7.48 11.95 8.67
CA ARG A 134 -8.93 11.80 8.49
C ARG A 134 -9.38 10.36 8.60
N ALA A 135 -8.63 9.43 7.99
CA ALA A 135 -8.92 8.01 8.11
C ALA A 135 -8.90 7.53 9.57
N GLU A 136 -7.92 7.99 10.36
CA GLU A 136 -7.87 7.70 11.80
C GLU A 136 -9.08 8.26 12.56
N GLN A 137 -9.52 9.49 12.23
CA GLN A 137 -10.70 10.10 12.86
C GLN A 137 -11.98 9.34 12.53
N ILE A 138 -12.19 8.99 11.26
CA ILE A 138 -13.34 8.21 10.80
C ILE A 138 -13.35 6.84 11.50
N PHE A 139 -12.21 6.16 11.56
CA PHE A 139 -12.10 4.88 12.21
C PHE A 139 -12.49 4.97 13.70
N LYS A 140 -11.95 5.92 14.43
CA LYS A 140 -12.28 6.13 15.86
C LYS A 140 -13.75 6.45 16.10
N LYS A 141 -14.41 7.07 15.14
CA LYS A 141 -15.82 7.45 15.25
C LYS A 141 -16.77 6.29 14.94
N ASN A 142 -16.44 5.49 13.91
CA ASN A 142 -17.38 4.56 13.29
C ASN A 142 -17.09 3.08 13.60
N TYR A 143 -15.87 2.73 14.06
CA TYR A 143 -15.43 1.34 14.15
C TYR A 143 -14.86 1.00 15.54
N ILE A 144 -14.94 -0.28 15.89
CA ILE A 144 -14.45 -0.82 17.16
C ILE A 144 -13.10 -1.51 16.94
N ASP A 145 -12.09 -1.15 17.72
CA ASP A 145 -10.72 -1.66 17.58
C ASP A 145 -10.56 -3.14 17.98
N GLU A 146 -11.48 -3.66 18.79
CA GLU A 146 -11.43 -5.02 19.29
C GLU A 146 -11.64 -6.07 18.19
N ASP A 147 -12.32 -5.69 17.11
CA ASP A 147 -12.60 -6.56 15.97
C ASP A 147 -11.43 -6.65 14.97
N VAL A 148 -10.31 -5.97 15.27
CA VAL A 148 -9.17 -5.86 14.33
C VAL A 148 -8.07 -6.86 14.68
N ASN A 149 -7.73 -7.74 13.74
CA ASN A 149 -6.55 -8.60 13.87
C ASN A 149 -5.26 -7.78 13.76
N LYS A 150 -4.52 -7.66 14.88
CA LYS A 150 -3.29 -6.85 14.99
C LYS A 150 -2.10 -7.40 14.18
N GLU A 151 -2.17 -8.63 13.69
CA GLU A 151 -1.16 -9.23 12.80
C GLU A 151 -1.38 -8.88 11.33
N CYS A 152 -2.46 -8.16 11.03
CA CYS A 152 -2.84 -7.78 9.67
C CYS A 152 -2.67 -6.29 9.41
N THR A 153 -2.44 -5.97 8.15
CA THR A 153 -2.53 -4.63 7.59
C THR A 153 -3.85 -4.48 6.85
N TYR A 154 -4.56 -3.40 7.10
CA TYR A 154 -5.84 -3.08 6.48
C TYR A 154 -5.67 -1.95 5.48
N CYS A 155 -6.13 -2.16 4.27
CA CYS A 155 -6.11 -1.16 3.20
C CYS A 155 -7.53 -0.66 2.97
N PHE A 156 -7.73 0.64 3.05
CA PHE A 156 -9.02 1.30 2.83
C PHE A 156 -8.93 2.31 1.71
N GLU A 157 -10.05 2.54 1.02
CA GLU A 157 -10.27 3.79 0.31
C GLU A 157 -10.98 4.75 1.26
N VAL A 158 -10.32 5.86 1.62
CA VAL A 158 -10.94 6.90 2.44
C VAL A 158 -11.66 7.90 1.54
N ILE A 159 -12.95 8.06 1.78
CA ILE A 159 -13.82 8.99 1.07
C ILE A 159 -14.39 9.99 2.06
N TYR A 160 -14.23 11.27 1.77
CA TYR A 160 -14.86 12.36 2.51
C TYR A 160 -14.97 13.60 1.60
N PRO A 161 -15.88 14.54 1.85
CA PRO A 161 -16.20 15.63 0.92
C PRO A 161 -14.98 16.45 0.46
N GLN A 162 -14.03 16.74 1.37
CA GLN A 162 -12.83 17.53 1.04
C GLN A 162 -11.75 16.75 0.27
N ASN A 163 -11.94 15.44 0.08
CA ASN A 163 -11.03 14.57 -0.67
C ASN A 163 -11.62 14.14 -2.02
N LYS A 164 -12.45 14.96 -2.62
CA LYS A 164 -12.99 14.73 -3.96
C LYS A 164 -11.87 14.75 -4.99
N ILE A 165 -11.71 13.67 -5.77
CA ILE A 165 -10.73 13.55 -6.86
C ILE A 165 -11.46 13.78 -8.19
N VAL A 166 -12.26 12.83 -8.65
CA VAL A 166 -13.07 12.92 -9.87
C VAL A 166 -14.55 12.72 -9.54
N VAL A 167 -14.87 11.67 -8.79
CA VAL A 167 -16.25 11.32 -8.44
C VAL A 167 -16.71 12.12 -7.23
N ASP A 168 -17.89 12.69 -7.33
CA ASP A 168 -18.56 13.34 -6.21
C ASP A 168 -19.45 12.32 -5.47
N TYR A 169 -19.13 12.06 -4.21
CA TYR A 169 -19.91 11.17 -3.36
C TYR A 169 -20.85 11.94 -2.41
N GLY A 170 -21.00 13.27 -2.59
CA GLY A 170 -21.78 14.12 -1.70
C GLY A 170 -21.20 14.17 -0.29
N ASP A 171 -22.03 13.96 0.71
CA ASP A 171 -21.66 14.04 2.12
C ASP A 171 -21.11 12.71 2.69
N VAL A 172 -20.76 11.76 1.83
CA VAL A 172 -20.18 10.47 2.27
C VAL A 172 -18.85 10.72 2.95
N GLU A 173 -18.73 10.20 4.18
CA GLU A 173 -17.52 10.22 4.98
C GLU A 173 -17.32 8.84 5.62
N ASP A 174 -16.47 8.00 4.97
CA ASP A 174 -16.27 6.64 5.47
C ASP A 174 -14.97 6.00 4.94
N LEU A 175 -14.66 4.82 5.50
CA LEU A 175 -13.58 3.94 5.10
C LEU A 175 -14.14 2.70 4.40
N PHE A 176 -13.78 2.51 3.15
CA PHE A 176 -14.17 1.35 2.37
C PHE A 176 -13.04 0.34 2.36
N LEU A 177 -13.24 -0.81 2.99
CA LEU A 177 -12.23 -1.86 3.06
C LEU A 177 -11.93 -2.42 1.66
N LEU A 178 -10.66 -2.37 1.26
CA LEU A 178 -10.18 -2.88 -0.01
C LEU A 178 -9.49 -4.24 0.12
N SER A 179 -8.72 -4.42 1.20
CA SER A 179 -7.94 -5.63 1.42
C SER A 179 -7.48 -5.74 2.87
N ILE A 180 -7.42 -6.97 3.37
CA ILE A 180 -6.75 -7.32 4.61
C ILE A 180 -5.56 -8.20 4.25
N ILE A 181 -4.36 -7.81 4.66
CA ILE A 181 -3.13 -8.51 4.32
C ILE A 181 -2.45 -8.97 5.61
N HIS A 182 -2.23 -10.29 5.75
CA HIS A 182 -1.44 -10.79 6.87
C HIS A 182 0.00 -10.29 6.73
N THR A 183 0.46 -9.50 7.69
CA THR A 183 1.70 -8.71 7.58
C THR A 183 2.93 -9.57 7.33
N LYS A 184 3.11 -10.67 8.06
CA LYS A 184 4.29 -11.54 7.92
C LYS A 184 4.32 -12.33 6.61
N THR A 185 3.17 -12.84 6.16
CA THR A 185 3.11 -13.73 4.99
C THR A 185 2.81 -13.01 3.68
N GLY A 186 2.30 -11.78 3.73
CA GLY A 186 1.86 -11.03 2.56
C GLY A 186 0.62 -11.61 1.87
N LYS A 187 -0.04 -12.61 2.48
CA LYS A 187 -1.26 -13.21 1.93
C LYS A 187 -2.48 -12.34 2.24
N ASN A 188 -3.36 -12.21 1.25
CA ASN A 188 -4.69 -11.66 1.51
C ASN A 188 -5.45 -12.60 2.45
N VAL A 189 -6.10 -12.02 3.42
CA VAL A 189 -7.07 -12.70 4.26
C VAL A 189 -8.41 -12.59 3.52
N THR A 190 -8.92 -13.70 3.04
CA THR A 190 -10.27 -13.77 2.45
C THR A 190 -11.28 -13.52 3.58
N MET A 191 -12.18 -12.59 3.32
CA MET A 191 -13.37 -12.36 4.15
C MET A 191 -14.38 -13.48 3.95
#